data_997718d4cfea650d7996630d4670d4fc
#
_entry.id   997718d4cfea650d7996630d4670d4fc
#
_cell.length_a   1.000
_cell.length_b   1.000
_cell.length_c   1.000
_cell.angle_alpha   90.00
_cell.angle_beta   90.00
_cell.angle_gamma   90.00
#
_symmetry.space_group_name_H-M   'P 1'
#
loop_
_entity.id
_entity.type
_entity.pdbx_description
1 polymer ?
#
loop_
_entity_poly.entity_id
_entity_poly.type
_entity_poly.pdbx_seq_one_letter_code
_entity_poly.pdbx_strand_id
1 'polypeptide(L)'
;CNLLGSHQTDKKTVYALMPLCNNISPMFLFGYIYPIISPLGASLPHMLICLYVPELLFCLAYLVLHQTHNERTNEAVIPCRKSPEDPLMSSIKAITMIGIYIIIFSILSNIIEYISHSNSYVNLALPMLEITKGSLLLEGLIIADKIKTALIIFLTSFGGVCAILQAGHFLRKSGLSLLFYTASKITCAIASVALHLLLTMI
;
A
#
# COMPACT_ATOMS: atom_id res chain seq x y z
N CYS A 1 9.98 1.89 12.59
CA CYS A 1 10.13 0.99 13.77
C CYS A 1 11.39 1.34 14.58
N ASN A 2 12.55 1.51 13.95
CA ASN A 2 13.79 1.85 14.67
C ASN A 2 13.74 3.24 15.34
N LEU A 3 13.07 4.22 14.74
CA LEU A 3 12.89 5.57 15.28
C LEU A 3 12.02 5.59 16.55
N LEU A 4 11.00 4.73 16.64
CA LEU A 4 10.20 4.56 17.85
C LEU A 4 11.03 3.99 19.01
N GLY A 5 11.90 3.00 18.73
CA GLY A 5 12.73 2.37 19.74
C GLY A 5 13.86 3.26 20.28
N SER A 6 14.23 4.33 19.54
CA SER A 6 15.22 5.32 19.97
C SER A 6 14.64 6.53 20.71
N HIS A 7 13.34 6.55 21.01
CA HIS A 7 12.61 7.71 21.55
C HIS A 7 12.66 8.98 20.69
N GLN A 8 13.02 8.84 19.41
CA GLN A 8 13.17 9.97 18.51
C GLN A 8 11.85 10.37 17.83
N THR A 9 10.81 9.54 17.88
CA THR A 9 9.56 9.80 17.18
C THR A 9 8.36 9.33 18.01
N ASP A 10 7.35 10.18 18.10
CA ASP A 10 6.09 9.87 18.78
C ASP A 10 5.26 8.85 17.96
N LYS A 11 4.49 7.99 18.66
CA LYS A 11 3.58 7.01 18.03
C LYS A 11 2.62 7.67 17.03
N LYS A 12 2.11 8.86 17.34
CA LYS A 12 1.21 9.63 16.47
C LYS A 12 1.84 9.93 15.13
N THR A 13 3.08 10.41 15.13
CA THR A 13 3.85 10.68 13.92
C THR A 13 4.08 9.42 13.10
N VAL A 14 4.31 8.27 13.75
CA VAL A 14 4.47 6.99 13.05
C VAL A 14 3.17 6.56 12.39
N TYR A 15 2.02 6.69 13.06
CA TYR A 15 0.72 6.39 12.46
C TYR A 15 0.40 7.30 11.27
N ALA A 16 0.76 8.58 11.34
CA ALA A 16 0.59 9.51 10.21
C ALA A 16 1.43 9.12 8.99
N LEU A 17 2.67 8.71 9.21
CA LEU A 17 3.64 8.38 8.15
C LEU A 17 3.46 6.98 7.56
N MET A 18 2.74 6.08 8.27
CA MET A 18 2.61 4.69 7.86
C MET A 18 2.12 4.48 6.41
N PRO A 19 1.01 5.09 5.96
CA PRO A 19 0.54 4.90 4.59
C PRO A 19 1.56 5.40 3.57
N LEU A 20 2.15 6.56 3.83
CA LEU A 20 3.11 7.21 2.93
C LEU A 20 4.42 6.41 2.80
N CYS A 21 4.96 5.89 3.93
CA CYS A 21 6.22 5.13 3.92
C CYS A 21 6.09 3.74 3.30
N ASN A 22 4.89 3.20 3.25
CA ASN A 22 4.63 1.88 2.66
C ASN A 22 3.86 1.99 1.33
N ASN A 23 4.11 3.05 0.59
CA ASN A 23 3.61 3.20 -0.79
C ASN A 23 4.56 2.54 -1.78
N ILE A 24 4.05 2.30 -3.00
CA ILE A 24 4.88 1.76 -4.07
C ILE A 24 6.04 2.71 -4.37
N SER A 25 7.18 2.14 -4.76
CA SER A 25 8.33 2.96 -5.16
C SER A 25 8.07 3.62 -6.52
N PRO A 26 8.62 4.82 -6.76
CA PRO A 26 8.56 5.45 -8.10
C PRO A 26 9.13 4.54 -9.19
N MET A 27 10.17 3.75 -8.88
CA MET A 27 10.78 2.80 -9.83
C MET A 27 9.78 1.72 -10.26
N PHE A 28 8.98 1.18 -9.32
CA PHE A 28 7.94 0.20 -9.64
C PHE A 28 6.80 0.84 -10.43
N LEU A 29 6.44 2.08 -10.09
CA LEU A 29 5.44 2.82 -10.85
C LEU A 29 5.89 3.03 -12.31
N PHE A 30 7.11 3.49 -12.55
CA PHE A 30 7.62 3.76 -13.90
C PHE A 30 7.90 2.49 -14.70
N GLY A 31 8.48 1.48 -14.05
CA GLY A 31 8.94 0.27 -14.73
C GLY A 31 7.85 -0.78 -14.93
N TYR A 32 6.79 -0.74 -14.13
CA TYR A 32 5.76 -1.79 -14.16
C TYR A 32 4.34 -1.24 -14.36
N ILE A 33 3.86 -0.37 -13.50
CA ILE A 33 2.45 0.07 -13.54
C ILE A 33 2.18 1.00 -14.72
N TYR A 34 3.06 1.97 -14.98
CA TYR A 34 2.88 2.94 -16.05
C TYR A 34 2.81 2.31 -17.46
N PRO A 35 3.66 1.33 -17.84
CA PRO A 35 3.51 0.61 -19.11
C PRO A 35 2.14 -0.07 -19.29
N ILE A 36 1.51 -0.53 -18.21
CA ILE A 36 0.17 -1.15 -18.25
C ILE A 36 -0.92 -0.09 -18.48
N ILE A 37 -0.79 1.10 -17.87
CA ILE A 37 -1.85 2.12 -17.87
C ILE A 37 -1.69 3.13 -19.03
N SER A 38 -0.47 3.34 -19.53
CA SER A 38 -0.23 4.30 -20.61
C SER A 38 -1.06 4.04 -21.88
N PRO A 39 -1.29 2.78 -22.32
CA PRO A 39 -2.19 2.49 -23.44
C PRO A 39 -3.66 2.85 -23.15
N LEU A 40 -4.06 2.93 -21.87
CA LEU A 40 -5.40 3.32 -21.42
C LEU A 40 -5.58 4.85 -21.37
N GLY A 41 -4.58 5.64 -21.80
CA GLY A 41 -4.63 7.09 -21.89
C GLY A 41 -4.20 7.84 -20.62
N ALA A 42 -3.69 7.16 -19.59
CA ALA A 42 -3.20 7.82 -18.39
C ALA A 42 -1.78 8.38 -18.59
N SER A 43 -1.59 9.66 -18.26
CA SER A 43 -0.26 10.30 -18.26
C SER A 43 0.49 10.04 -16.95
N LEU A 44 1.81 10.04 -17.02
CA LEU A 44 2.67 9.80 -15.87
C LEU A 44 2.49 10.84 -14.74
N PRO A 45 2.39 12.16 -14.99
CA PRO A 45 2.12 13.15 -13.94
C PRO A 45 0.78 12.91 -13.26
N HIS A 46 -0.25 12.53 -14.05
CA HIS A 46 -1.57 12.19 -13.52
C HIS A 46 -1.49 11.04 -12.50
N MET A 47 -0.75 9.98 -12.84
CA MET A 47 -0.54 8.83 -11.96
C MET A 47 0.17 9.21 -10.66
N LEU A 48 1.24 10.02 -10.76
CA LEU A 48 1.97 10.51 -9.59
C LEU A 48 1.06 11.30 -8.65
N ILE A 49 0.27 12.22 -9.20
CA ILE A 49 -0.67 13.03 -8.41
C ILE A 49 -1.70 12.12 -7.73
N CYS A 50 -2.33 11.20 -8.47
CA CYS A 50 -3.37 10.34 -7.93
C CYS A 50 -2.86 9.41 -6.82
N LEU A 51 -1.61 8.93 -6.88
CA LEU A 51 -1.08 7.98 -5.92
C LEU A 51 -0.45 8.64 -4.69
N TYR A 52 0.29 9.74 -4.86
CA TYR A 52 1.04 10.32 -3.76
C TYR A 52 0.32 11.46 -3.03
N VAL A 53 -0.51 12.26 -3.73
CA VAL A 53 -1.19 13.39 -3.11
C VAL A 53 -2.18 12.95 -2.03
N PRO A 54 -3.05 11.94 -2.23
CA PRO A 54 -3.97 11.49 -1.18
C PRO A 54 -3.26 10.98 0.07
N GLU A 55 -2.14 10.29 -0.06
CA GLU A 55 -1.37 9.80 1.08
C GLU A 55 -0.68 10.93 1.84
N LEU A 56 -0.17 11.93 1.11
CA LEU A 56 0.40 13.14 1.72
C LEU A 56 -0.67 13.94 2.47
N LEU A 57 -1.85 14.11 1.87
CA LEU A 57 -2.98 14.79 2.50
C LEU A 57 -3.48 14.04 3.74
N PHE A 58 -3.56 12.72 3.69
CA PHE A 58 -3.89 11.89 4.84
C PHE A 58 -2.90 12.10 5.98
N CYS A 59 -1.60 12.07 5.67
CA CYS A 59 -0.55 12.31 6.65
C CYS A 59 -0.68 13.68 7.31
N LEU A 60 -0.84 14.74 6.52
CA LEU A 60 -1.01 16.11 7.02
C LEU A 60 -2.28 16.26 7.86
N ALA A 61 -3.42 15.75 7.37
CA ALA A 61 -4.69 15.80 8.09
C ALA A 61 -4.60 15.07 9.43
N TYR A 62 -3.98 13.89 9.46
CA TYR A 62 -3.81 13.12 10.69
C TYR A 62 -2.94 13.88 11.71
N LEU A 63 -1.83 14.49 11.27
CA LEU A 63 -0.96 15.29 12.14
C LEU A 63 -1.68 16.50 12.71
N VAL A 64 -2.42 17.25 11.88
CA VAL A 64 -3.17 18.44 12.30
C VAL A 64 -4.27 18.08 13.31
N LEU A 65 -5.07 17.04 13.01
CA LEU A 65 -6.17 16.62 13.88
C LEU A 65 -5.69 16.11 15.25
N HIS A 66 -4.50 15.50 15.32
CA HIS A 66 -3.96 14.96 16.56
C HIS A 66 -2.99 15.92 17.27
N GLN A 67 -2.66 17.05 16.66
CA GLN A 67 -1.87 18.10 17.33
C GLN A 67 -2.68 18.85 18.40
N THR A 68 -4.01 18.93 18.26
CA THR A 68 -4.92 19.62 19.17
C THR A 68 -5.20 18.84 20.48
N HIS A 69 -4.87 17.56 20.54
CA HIS A 69 -5.05 16.74 21.74
C HIS A 69 -3.70 16.47 22.41
N ASN A 70 -3.14 17.53 23.01
CA ASN A 70 -1.89 17.46 23.75
C ASN A 70 -2.14 16.90 25.18
N GLU A 71 -2.67 15.70 25.29
CA GLU A 71 -2.55 14.93 26.51
C GLU A 71 -1.22 14.18 26.46
N ARG A 72 -0.31 14.58 27.35
CA ARG A 72 0.86 13.80 27.74
C ARG A 72 0.39 12.50 28.39
N THR A 73 -0.18 11.61 27.61
CA THR A 73 -0.31 10.24 28.03
C THR A 73 1.11 9.68 28.07
N ASN A 74 1.60 9.41 29.28
CA ASN A 74 2.74 8.55 29.52
C ASN A 74 2.39 7.14 29.02
N GLU A 75 2.17 6.99 27.70
CA GLU A 75 2.05 5.68 27.10
C GLU A 75 3.42 5.01 27.21
N ALA A 76 3.46 3.94 27.96
CA ALA A 76 4.62 3.11 28.15
C ALA A 76 5.24 2.80 26.79
N VAL A 77 6.40 3.39 26.56
CA VAL A 77 7.21 3.12 25.36
C VAL A 77 7.56 1.65 25.42
N ILE A 78 7.00 0.86 24.53
CA ILE A 78 7.40 -0.53 24.38
C ILE A 78 8.85 -0.51 23.92
N PRO A 79 9.81 -0.97 24.75
CA PRO A 79 11.22 -0.94 24.35
C PRO A 79 11.37 -1.83 23.12
N CYS A 80 11.58 -1.21 21.97
CA CYS A 80 11.97 -1.93 20.79
C CYS A 80 13.34 -2.57 21.09
N ARG A 81 13.34 -3.89 21.32
CA ARG A 81 14.54 -4.65 21.61
C ARG A 81 15.53 -4.40 20.48
N LYS A 82 16.57 -3.62 20.77
CA LYS A 82 17.69 -3.42 19.85
C LYS A 82 18.22 -4.80 19.52
N SER A 83 17.89 -5.29 18.34
CA SER A 83 18.57 -6.46 17.80
C SER A 83 20.00 -5.98 17.47
N PRO A 84 21.03 -6.66 17.92
CA PRO A 84 22.41 -6.35 17.55
C PRO A 84 22.72 -6.75 16.10
N GLU A 85 21.70 -6.93 15.26
CA GLU A 85 21.88 -7.31 13.86
C GLU A 85 22.40 -6.11 13.05
N ASP A 86 23.38 -6.38 12.21
CA ASP A 86 23.92 -5.42 11.26
C ASP A 86 22.78 -4.84 10.41
N PRO A 87 22.74 -3.51 10.17
CA PRO A 87 21.70 -2.86 9.35
C PRO A 87 21.57 -3.50 7.96
N LEU A 88 22.69 -3.96 7.38
CA LEU A 88 22.70 -4.65 6.10
C LEU A 88 21.96 -5.99 6.16
N MET A 89 22.22 -6.80 7.18
CA MET A 89 21.55 -8.10 7.35
C MET A 89 20.06 -7.94 7.60
N SER A 90 19.66 -6.92 8.36
CA SER A 90 18.25 -6.57 8.58
C SER A 90 17.55 -6.16 7.27
N SER A 91 18.24 -5.41 6.41
CA SER A 91 17.71 -5.00 5.09
C SER A 91 17.56 -6.20 4.15
N ILE A 92 18.55 -7.08 4.09
CA ILE A 92 18.50 -8.30 3.28
C ILE A 92 17.33 -9.19 3.72
N LYS A 93 17.15 -9.40 5.04
CA LYS A 93 16.01 -10.16 5.58
C LYS A 93 14.67 -9.52 5.17
N ALA A 94 14.56 -8.20 5.25
CA ALA A 94 13.34 -7.49 4.87
C ALA A 94 13.01 -7.69 3.38
N ILE A 95 13.98 -7.50 2.48
CA ILE A 95 13.80 -7.66 1.03
C ILE A 95 13.46 -9.12 0.70
N THR A 96 14.15 -10.08 1.31
CA THR A 96 13.88 -11.51 1.12
C THR A 96 12.46 -11.87 1.54
N MET A 97 12.00 -11.38 2.70
CA MET A 97 10.63 -11.60 3.17
C MET A 97 9.59 -11.02 2.21
N ILE A 98 9.81 -9.80 1.71
CA ILE A 98 8.93 -9.20 0.70
C ILE A 98 8.86 -10.07 -0.55
N GLY A 99 10.00 -10.53 -1.07
CA GLY A 99 10.04 -11.41 -2.24
C GLY A 99 9.31 -12.74 -2.02
N ILE A 100 9.47 -13.36 -0.85
CA ILE A 100 8.76 -14.60 -0.49
C ILE A 100 7.24 -14.38 -0.49
N TYR A 101 6.76 -13.29 0.11
CA TYR A 101 5.32 -12.98 0.11
C TYR A 101 4.78 -12.81 -1.32
N ILE A 102 5.48 -12.07 -2.18
CA ILE A 102 5.07 -11.88 -3.58
C ILE A 102 4.97 -13.22 -4.30
N ILE A 103 5.97 -14.10 -4.16
CA ILE A 103 5.99 -15.43 -4.79
C ILE A 103 4.81 -16.28 -4.30
N ILE A 104 4.59 -16.35 -2.98
CA ILE A 104 3.50 -17.15 -2.38
C ILE A 104 2.15 -16.64 -2.90
N PHE A 105 1.91 -15.33 -2.88
CA PHE A 105 0.63 -14.75 -3.32
C PHE A 105 0.43 -14.87 -4.83
N SER A 106 1.49 -14.80 -5.63
CA SER A 106 1.43 -15.04 -7.07
C SER A 106 1.06 -16.49 -7.38
N ILE A 107 1.67 -17.46 -6.68
CA ILE A 107 1.31 -18.88 -6.81
C ILE A 107 -0.14 -19.12 -6.37
N LEU A 108 -0.54 -18.55 -5.23
CA LEU A 108 -1.92 -18.66 -4.71
C LEU A 108 -2.93 -18.10 -5.71
N SER A 109 -2.65 -16.95 -6.31
CA SER A 109 -3.49 -16.36 -7.36
C SER A 109 -3.63 -17.28 -8.57
N ASN A 110 -2.55 -17.93 -9.02
CA ASN A 110 -2.60 -18.88 -10.13
C ASN A 110 -3.44 -20.11 -9.80
N ILE A 111 -3.32 -20.64 -8.58
CA ILE A 111 -4.10 -21.81 -8.12
C ILE A 111 -5.59 -21.46 -8.07
N ILE A 112 -5.94 -20.30 -7.48
CA ILE A 112 -7.34 -19.85 -7.38
C ILE A 112 -7.93 -19.65 -8.77
N GLU A 113 -7.20 -19.00 -9.68
CA GLU A 113 -7.63 -18.79 -11.07
C GLU A 113 -7.90 -20.13 -11.77
N TYR A 114 -7.00 -21.11 -11.61
CA TYR A 114 -7.15 -22.45 -12.18
C TYR A 114 -8.39 -23.20 -11.64
N ILE A 115 -8.63 -23.13 -10.34
CA ILE A 115 -9.75 -23.83 -9.69
C ILE A 115 -11.09 -23.15 -9.97
N SER A 116 -11.12 -21.83 -10.09
CA SER A 116 -12.37 -21.08 -10.20
C SER A 116 -13.07 -21.19 -11.54
N HIS A 117 -12.43 -21.79 -12.56
CA HIS A 117 -13.00 -22.04 -13.88
C HIS A 117 -13.87 -20.87 -14.40
N SER A 118 -13.30 -19.66 -14.50
CA SER A 118 -14.02 -18.51 -15.09
C SER A 118 -15.19 -17.95 -14.27
N ASN A 119 -15.22 -18.16 -12.96
CA ASN A 119 -16.20 -17.50 -12.13
C ASN A 119 -15.93 -15.98 -12.07
N SER A 120 -16.84 -15.19 -12.61
CA SER A 120 -16.69 -13.73 -12.76
C SER A 120 -16.40 -13.00 -11.44
N TYR A 121 -16.96 -13.44 -10.33
CA TYR A 121 -16.73 -12.83 -9.01
C TYR A 121 -15.32 -13.08 -8.49
N VAL A 122 -14.78 -14.27 -8.74
CA VAL A 122 -13.41 -14.62 -8.34
C VAL A 122 -12.41 -13.81 -9.16
N ASN A 123 -12.64 -13.68 -10.45
CA ASN A 123 -11.77 -12.90 -11.34
C ASN A 123 -11.73 -11.40 -10.97
N LEU A 124 -12.78 -10.87 -10.35
CA LEU A 124 -12.80 -9.49 -9.85
C LEU A 124 -12.08 -9.35 -8.50
N ALA A 125 -12.12 -10.39 -7.65
CA ALA A 125 -11.47 -10.38 -6.33
C ALA A 125 -9.97 -10.74 -6.38
N LEU A 126 -9.59 -11.57 -7.35
CA LEU A 126 -8.23 -12.05 -7.52
C LEU A 126 -7.16 -10.94 -7.60
N PRO A 127 -7.40 -9.83 -8.32
CA PRO A 127 -6.47 -8.71 -8.38
C PRO A 127 -6.12 -8.12 -7.02
N MET A 128 -7.02 -8.22 -6.03
CA MET A 128 -6.78 -7.69 -4.68
C MET A 128 -5.75 -8.48 -3.88
N LEU A 129 -5.35 -9.67 -4.31
CA LEU A 129 -4.37 -10.48 -3.59
C LEU A 129 -2.97 -9.92 -3.71
N GLU A 130 -2.54 -9.57 -4.92
CA GLU A 130 -1.16 -9.14 -5.19
C GLU A 130 -1.15 -8.15 -6.37
N ILE A 131 -0.38 -7.09 -6.24
CA ILE A 131 -0.40 -5.93 -7.14
C ILE A 131 0.12 -6.24 -8.56
N THR A 132 1.14 -7.11 -8.71
CA THR A 132 1.76 -7.35 -10.01
C THR A 132 0.81 -8.12 -10.92
N LYS A 133 0.41 -9.30 -10.51
CA LYS A 133 -0.57 -10.09 -11.27
C LYS A 133 -1.92 -9.41 -11.35
N GLY A 134 -2.33 -8.76 -10.25
CA GLY A 134 -3.59 -8.03 -10.18
C GLY A 134 -3.72 -6.94 -11.25
N SER A 135 -2.67 -6.18 -11.48
CA SER A 135 -2.66 -5.12 -12.49
C SER A 135 -2.83 -5.67 -13.92
N LEU A 136 -2.19 -6.80 -14.22
CA LEU A 136 -2.34 -7.47 -15.51
C LEU A 136 -3.73 -8.05 -15.70
N LEU A 137 -4.31 -8.66 -14.65
CA LEU A 137 -5.68 -9.18 -14.71
C LEU A 137 -6.70 -8.07 -14.95
N LEU A 138 -6.53 -6.91 -14.29
CA LEU A 138 -7.41 -5.75 -14.47
C LEU A 138 -7.28 -5.15 -15.87
N GLU A 139 -6.08 -5.09 -16.43
CA GLU A 139 -5.85 -4.61 -17.78
C GLU A 139 -6.56 -5.50 -18.82
N GLY A 140 -6.55 -6.82 -18.64
CA GLY A 140 -7.19 -7.79 -19.51
C GLY A 140 -8.73 -7.84 -19.44
N LEU A 141 -9.39 -7.13 -18.51
CA LEU A 141 -10.85 -7.11 -18.41
C LEU A 141 -11.49 -6.39 -19.60
N ILE A 142 -12.67 -6.88 -20.05
CA ILE A 142 -13.45 -6.24 -21.11
C ILE A 142 -14.39 -5.19 -20.48
N ILE A 143 -13.83 -4.09 -20.03
CA ILE A 143 -14.55 -2.95 -19.44
C ILE A 143 -13.95 -1.63 -19.95
N ALA A 144 -14.62 -0.51 -19.73
CA ALA A 144 -14.14 0.80 -20.16
C ALA A 144 -12.77 1.15 -19.57
N ASP A 145 -11.89 1.72 -20.36
CA ASP A 145 -10.50 2.01 -19.99
C ASP A 145 -10.39 2.94 -18.77
N LYS A 146 -11.31 3.90 -18.60
CA LYS A 146 -11.40 4.73 -17.39
C LYS A 146 -11.63 3.91 -16.12
N ILE A 147 -12.46 2.87 -16.20
CA ILE A 147 -12.74 1.98 -15.06
C ILE A 147 -11.52 1.11 -14.77
N LYS A 148 -10.87 0.56 -15.82
CA LYS A 148 -9.61 -0.20 -15.65
C LYS A 148 -8.57 0.64 -14.93
N THR A 149 -8.34 1.85 -15.41
CA THR A 149 -7.37 2.79 -14.81
C THR A 149 -7.72 3.08 -13.35
N ALA A 150 -8.99 3.33 -13.04
CA ALA A 150 -9.44 3.57 -11.68
C ALA A 150 -9.19 2.35 -10.76
N LEU A 151 -9.47 1.13 -11.23
CA LEU A 151 -9.22 -0.10 -10.49
C LEU A 151 -7.73 -0.36 -10.27
N ILE A 152 -6.89 -0.10 -11.29
CA ILE A 152 -5.44 -0.23 -11.16
C ILE A 152 -4.88 0.82 -10.20
N ILE A 153 -5.37 2.07 -10.22
CA ILE A 153 -5.01 3.11 -9.24
C ILE A 153 -5.42 2.67 -7.83
N PHE A 154 -6.64 2.15 -7.65
CA PHE A 154 -7.10 1.62 -6.38
C PHE A 154 -6.16 0.53 -5.86
N LEU A 155 -5.92 -0.49 -6.68
CA LEU A 155 -5.04 -1.62 -6.33
C LEU A 155 -3.63 -1.15 -6.00
N THR A 156 -3.09 -0.21 -6.77
CA THR A 156 -1.74 0.33 -6.61
C THR A 156 -1.59 1.12 -5.30
N SER A 157 -2.57 1.95 -4.97
CA SER A 157 -2.59 2.71 -3.70
C SER A 157 -2.85 1.80 -2.49
N PHE A 158 -3.75 0.81 -2.62
CA PHE A 158 -4.05 -0.16 -1.57
C PHE A 158 -2.88 -1.13 -1.32
N GLY A 159 -2.20 -1.57 -2.38
CA GLY A 159 -1.05 -2.49 -2.33
C GLY A 159 -1.41 -3.97 -2.31
N GLY A 160 -2.70 -4.34 -2.24
CA GLY A 160 -3.16 -5.73 -2.14
C GLY A 160 -3.03 -6.34 -0.75
N VAL A 161 -3.63 -7.50 -0.57
CA VAL A 161 -3.57 -8.28 0.70
C VAL A 161 -2.14 -8.68 1.02
N CYS A 162 -1.34 -8.99 0.01
CA CYS A 162 0.07 -9.31 0.13
C CYS A 162 0.84 -8.20 0.88
N ALA A 163 0.69 -6.94 0.47
CA ALA A 163 1.36 -5.81 1.12
C ALA A 163 0.89 -5.58 2.57
N ILE A 164 -0.40 -5.80 2.85
CA ILE A 164 -0.93 -5.70 4.22
C ILE A 164 -0.29 -6.74 5.13
N LEU A 165 -0.16 -7.99 4.67
CA LEU A 165 0.46 -9.05 5.48
C LEU A 165 1.96 -8.84 5.66
N GLN A 166 2.66 -8.33 4.63
CA GLN A 166 4.05 -7.90 4.74
C GLN A 166 4.23 -6.83 5.82
N ALA A 167 3.41 -5.76 5.75
CA ALA A 167 3.43 -4.70 6.75
C ALA A 167 3.10 -5.23 8.14
N GLY A 168 2.12 -6.13 8.25
CA GLY A 168 1.70 -6.76 9.51
C GLY A 168 2.82 -7.45 10.26
N HIS A 169 3.74 -8.08 9.55
CA HIS A 169 4.91 -8.71 10.17
C HIS A 169 5.79 -7.70 10.92
N PHE A 170 6.01 -6.52 10.32
CA PHE A 170 6.83 -5.45 10.92
C PHE A 170 6.07 -4.66 11.99
N LEU A 171 4.78 -4.40 11.77
CA LEU A 171 3.93 -3.63 12.67
C LEU A 171 3.72 -4.34 14.00
N ARG A 172 3.48 -5.66 14.00
CA ARG A 172 3.33 -6.46 15.22
C ARG A 172 4.55 -6.40 16.11
N LYS A 173 5.76 -6.44 15.52
CA LYS A 173 7.02 -6.31 16.27
C LYS A 173 7.18 -4.95 16.95
N SER A 174 6.51 -3.92 16.43
CA SER A 174 6.59 -2.54 16.93
C SER A 174 5.38 -2.13 17.76
N GLY A 175 4.46 -3.06 18.08
CA GLY A 175 3.25 -2.77 18.85
C GLY A 175 2.28 -1.80 18.14
N LEU A 176 2.32 -1.75 16.80
CA LEU A 176 1.47 -0.88 15.99
C LEU A 176 0.26 -1.65 15.45
N SER A 177 -0.88 -0.96 15.30
CA SER A 177 -2.13 -1.56 14.88
C SER A 177 -2.14 -1.83 13.36
N LEU A 178 -2.26 -3.12 12.99
CA LEU A 178 -2.45 -3.52 11.60
C LEU A 178 -3.81 -3.05 11.05
N LEU A 179 -4.83 -3.04 11.89
CA LEU A 179 -6.18 -2.62 11.51
C LEU A 179 -6.22 -1.14 11.13
N PHE A 180 -5.54 -0.28 11.90
CA PHE A 180 -5.38 1.13 11.56
C PHE A 180 -4.65 1.31 10.23
N TYR A 181 -3.56 0.58 10.03
CA TYR A 181 -2.80 0.61 8.77
C TYR A 181 -3.68 0.22 7.58
N THR A 182 -4.42 -0.88 7.68
CA THR A 182 -5.33 -1.34 6.62
C THR A 182 -6.42 -0.31 6.31
N ALA A 183 -7.05 0.24 7.35
CA ALA A 183 -8.07 1.28 7.20
C ALA A 183 -7.51 2.54 6.53
N SER A 184 -6.32 2.98 6.92
CA SER A 184 -5.67 4.15 6.30
C SER A 184 -5.34 3.90 4.82
N LYS A 185 -4.85 2.72 4.45
CA LYS A 185 -4.58 2.35 3.05
C LYS A 185 -5.85 2.30 2.21
N ILE A 186 -6.94 1.75 2.73
CA ILE A 186 -8.24 1.75 2.04
C ILE A 186 -8.74 3.20 1.83
N THR A 187 -8.65 4.04 2.86
CA THR A 187 -9.04 5.46 2.76
C THR A 187 -8.23 6.20 1.70
N CYS A 188 -6.92 6.02 1.68
CA CYS A 188 -6.05 6.61 0.66
C CYS A 188 -6.39 6.08 -0.74
N ALA A 189 -6.65 4.78 -0.89
CA ALA A 189 -7.00 4.18 -2.18
C ALA A 189 -8.32 4.72 -2.73
N ILE A 190 -9.34 4.88 -1.87
CA ILE A 190 -10.61 5.50 -2.26
C ILE A 190 -10.39 6.97 -2.67
N ALA A 191 -9.59 7.72 -1.92
CA ALA A 191 -9.26 9.10 -2.24
C ALA A 191 -8.48 9.22 -3.56
N SER A 192 -7.58 8.27 -3.85
CA SER A 192 -6.83 8.20 -5.11
C SER A 192 -7.75 8.00 -6.31
N VAL A 193 -8.74 7.10 -6.19
CA VAL A 193 -9.75 6.90 -7.24
C VAL A 193 -10.63 8.13 -7.39
N ALA A 194 -11.10 8.73 -6.29
CA ALA A 194 -11.92 9.94 -6.34
C ALA A 194 -11.17 11.08 -7.06
N LEU A 195 -9.88 11.27 -6.75
CA LEU A 195 -9.03 12.26 -7.40
C LEU A 195 -8.84 11.95 -8.90
N HIS A 196 -8.64 10.67 -9.26
CA HIS A 196 -8.55 10.24 -10.66
C HIS A 196 -9.82 10.59 -11.43
N LEU A 197 -11.00 10.23 -10.88
CA LEU A 197 -12.27 10.51 -11.53
C LEU A 197 -12.51 12.02 -11.68
N LEU A 198 -12.18 12.81 -10.68
CA LEU A 198 -12.29 14.25 -10.70
C LEU A 198 -11.40 14.87 -11.78
N LEU A 199 -10.14 14.45 -11.89
CA LEU A 199 -9.21 14.96 -12.89
C LEU A 199 -9.55 14.51 -14.33
N THR A 200 -10.28 13.42 -14.49
CA THR A 200 -10.71 12.92 -15.81
C THR A 200 -12.08 13.46 -16.24
N MET A 201 -12.79 14.20 -15.37
CA MET A 201 -14.03 14.92 -15.68
C MET A 201 -13.78 16.37 -16.14
N ILE A 202 -12.61 16.91 -15.82
CA ILE A 202 -12.16 18.24 -16.25
C ILE A 202 -11.45 18.14 -17.59
#